data_96294f72a5873296c997c75cc9f18f6f
#
_entry.id   96294f72a5873296c997c75cc9f18f6f
#
_cell.length_a   1.000
_cell.length_b   1.000
_cell.length_c   1.000
_cell.angle_alpha   90.00
_cell.angle_beta   90.00
_cell.angle_gamma   90.00
#
_symmetry.space_group_name_H-M   'P 1'
#
loop_
_entity.id
_entity.type
_entity.pdbx_description
1 polymer ?
#
loop_
_entity_poly.entity_id
_entity_poly.type
_entity_poly.pdbx_seq_one_letter_code
_entity_poly.pdbx_strand_id
1 'polypeptide(L)'
;MDNQKKYHHGDLKNLLIYQVLEAVKKNKLESFSIRDASRLLNVSAAAPYKHFQDKQSLIISSIVYCQNIFYSYLNEQIEKNTFSSHMQLINLGKCYLKYAFENPELFTFMFSLPLSGKERLHNYDKFHKLFVYTIKENLDEDSFRKRVSKSSAVNAAWSMVHGIACLIASKTISDEEVDGYINGKSFEEISAIWAVGVSKPPKYKL
;
A
#
# COMPACT_ATOMS: atom_id res chain seq x y z
N MET A 1 30.31 30.01 5.53
CA MET A 1 30.57 29.21 6.75
C MET A 1 29.75 27.93 6.66
N ASP A 2 30.46 26.88 6.41
CA ASP A 2 29.98 25.57 6.01
C ASP A 2 29.28 24.85 7.19
N ASN A 3 27.99 24.68 7.11
CA ASN A 3 27.24 23.90 8.07
C ASN A 3 27.20 22.46 7.59
N GLN A 4 28.35 21.76 7.61
CA GLN A 4 28.45 20.33 7.42
C GLN A 4 27.69 19.64 8.55
N LYS A 5 26.39 19.27 8.29
CA LYS A 5 25.65 18.34 9.15
C LYS A 5 26.49 17.06 9.27
N LYS A 6 27.06 16.83 10.47
CA LYS A 6 27.69 15.56 10.85
C LYS A 6 26.71 14.44 10.59
N TYR A 7 26.97 13.66 9.57
CA TYR A 7 26.27 12.41 9.28
C TYR A 7 26.46 11.46 10.48
N HIS A 8 25.39 11.17 11.18
CA HIS A 8 25.38 10.09 12.16
C HIS A 8 25.48 8.76 11.40
N HIS A 9 26.59 8.04 11.59
CA HIS A 9 26.85 6.72 11.00
C HIS A 9 25.76 5.67 11.28
N GLY A 10 24.80 5.96 12.18
CA GLY A 10 23.67 5.09 12.54
C GLY A 10 22.53 5.06 11.52
N ASP A 11 22.48 5.94 10.53
CA ASP A 11 21.31 6.06 9.63
C ASP A 11 21.60 5.72 8.15
N LEU A 12 22.80 5.21 7.82
CA LEU A 12 23.20 4.89 6.44
C LEU A 12 22.20 3.91 5.77
N LYS A 13 21.66 2.97 6.51
CA LYS A 13 20.67 2.02 6.01
C LYS A 13 19.46 2.75 5.44
N ASN A 14 18.86 3.67 6.19
CA ASN A 14 17.68 4.43 5.77
C ASN A 14 18.03 5.41 4.64
N LEU A 15 19.19 6.05 4.69
CA LEU A 15 19.65 6.94 3.62
C LEU A 15 19.79 6.21 2.28
N LEU A 16 20.31 4.98 2.27
CA LEU A 16 20.38 4.15 1.07
C LEU A 16 19.00 3.77 0.55
N ILE A 17 18.07 3.42 1.45
CA ILE A 17 16.67 3.18 1.09
C ILE A 17 16.08 4.44 0.43
N TYR A 18 16.25 5.63 1.02
CA TYR A 18 15.77 6.88 0.43
C TYR A 18 16.36 7.16 -0.95
N GLN A 19 17.63 6.81 -1.21
CA GLN A 19 18.21 6.93 -2.56
C GLN A 19 17.51 6.03 -3.57
N VAL A 20 17.11 4.82 -3.18
CA VAL A 20 16.30 3.94 -4.04
C VAL A 20 14.93 4.57 -4.31
N LEU A 21 14.24 5.08 -3.28
CA LEU A 21 12.91 5.69 -3.47
C LEU A 21 12.96 6.92 -4.36
N GLU A 22 14.01 7.73 -4.25
CA GLU A 22 14.22 8.87 -5.16
C GLU A 22 14.49 8.43 -6.60
N ALA A 23 15.20 7.31 -6.79
CA ALA A 23 15.40 6.74 -8.11
C ALA A 23 14.07 6.19 -8.69
N VAL A 24 13.22 5.59 -7.85
CA VAL A 24 11.88 5.12 -8.24
C VAL A 24 11.02 6.29 -8.71
N LYS A 25 10.89 7.35 -7.92
CA LYS A 25 10.10 8.54 -8.26
C LYS A 25 10.54 9.21 -9.56
N LYS A 26 11.82 9.08 -9.91
CA LYS A 26 12.41 9.63 -11.14
C LYS A 26 12.41 8.65 -12.32
N ASN A 27 11.80 7.46 -12.16
CA ASN A 27 11.85 6.36 -13.15
C ASN A 27 13.28 5.96 -13.55
N LYS A 28 14.23 5.97 -12.57
CA LYS A 28 15.65 5.68 -12.76
C LYS A 28 16.14 4.46 -11.97
N LEU A 29 15.23 3.59 -11.54
CA LEU A 29 15.58 2.41 -10.73
C LEU A 29 16.50 1.44 -11.48
N GLU A 30 16.31 1.25 -12.77
CA GLU A 30 17.15 0.35 -13.60
C GLU A 30 18.61 0.81 -13.58
N SER A 31 18.85 2.11 -13.74
CA SER A 31 20.17 2.72 -13.73
C SER A 31 20.72 2.99 -12.32
N PHE A 32 19.98 2.68 -11.26
CA PHE A 32 20.43 2.88 -9.88
C PHE A 32 21.67 2.04 -9.56
N SER A 33 22.67 2.68 -8.95
CA SER A 33 23.93 2.08 -8.53
C SER A 33 24.21 2.36 -7.05
N ILE A 34 24.52 1.30 -6.29
CA ILE A 34 24.96 1.44 -4.88
C ILE A 34 26.22 2.29 -4.80
N ARG A 35 27.13 2.19 -5.78
CA ARG A 35 28.37 2.98 -5.82
C ARG A 35 28.08 4.46 -5.98
N ASP A 36 27.13 4.83 -6.83
CA ASP A 36 26.76 6.24 -7.02
C ASP A 36 26.01 6.78 -5.80
N ALA A 37 25.13 5.97 -5.19
CA ALA A 37 24.49 6.32 -3.92
C ALA A 37 25.53 6.53 -2.81
N SER A 38 26.56 5.68 -2.72
CA SER A 38 27.66 5.86 -1.75
C SER A 38 28.39 7.17 -1.96
N ARG A 39 28.65 7.53 -3.22
CA ARG A 39 29.30 8.79 -3.59
C ARG A 39 28.45 10.01 -3.19
N LEU A 40 27.14 9.97 -3.48
CA LEU A 40 26.19 11.01 -3.09
C LEU A 40 26.09 11.18 -1.56
N LEU A 41 26.19 10.09 -0.82
CA LEU A 41 26.13 10.07 0.64
C LEU A 41 27.50 10.32 1.31
N ASN A 42 28.55 10.56 0.52
CA ASN A 42 29.92 10.78 0.99
C ASN A 42 30.44 9.68 1.93
N VAL A 43 30.17 8.41 1.56
CA VAL A 43 30.63 7.23 2.29
C VAL A 43 31.52 6.35 1.39
N SER A 44 32.32 5.47 2.00
CA SER A 44 33.13 4.52 1.23
C SER A 44 32.25 3.55 0.43
N ALA A 45 32.73 3.07 -0.72
CA ALA A 45 32.02 2.10 -1.55
C ALA A 45 31.72 0.77 -0.82
N ALA A 46 32.46 0.46 0.25
CA ALA A 46 32.24 -0.74 1.07
C ALA A 46 31.18 -0.54 2.19
N ALA A 47 30.86 0.72 2.55
CA ALA A 47 29.98 0.99 3.67
C ALA A 47 28.55 0.43 3.50
N PRO A 48 27.89 0.51 2.31
CA PRO A 48 26.56 -0.07 2.09
C PRO A 48 26.51 -1.57 2.32
N TYR A 49 27.57 -2.29 1.99
CA TYR A 49 27.62 -3.75 2.09
C TYR A 49 27.69 -4.27 3.54
N LYS A 50 27.84 -3.38 4.52
CA LYS A 50 27.63 -3.69 5.94
C LYS A 50 26.12 -3.83 6.28
N HIS A 51 25.23 -3.28 5.45
CA HIS A 51 23.78 -3.24 5.68
C HIS A 51 23.02 -4.10 4.67
N PHE A 52 23.51 -4.22 3.45
CA PHE A 52 22.85 -4.93 2.36
C PHE A 52 23.88 -5.81 1.63
N GLN A 53 23.53 -7.06 1.41
CA GLN A 53 24.42 -8.02 0.73
C GLN A 53 24.70 -7.60 -0.72
N ASP A 54 23.69 -7.06 -1.39
CA ASP A 54 23.72 -6.66 -2.80
C ASP A 54 22.65 -5.61 -3.12
N LYS A 55 22.57 -5.19 -4.41
CA LYS A 55 21.55 -4.26 -4.91
C LYS A 55 20.14 -4.81 -4.69
N GLN A 56 19.93 -6.12 -4.88
CA GLN A 56 18.62 -6.74 -4.77
C GLN A 56 18.11 -6.71 -3.32
N SER A 57 18.95 -7.00 -2.34
CA SER A 57 18.59 -6.94 -0.92
C SER A 57 18.26 -5.50 -0.46
N LEU A 58 18.93 -4.49 -1.01
CA LEU A 58 18.58 -3.09 -0.81
C LEU A 58 17.22 -2.76 -1.43
N ILE A 59 16.95 -3.20 -2.67
CA ILE A 59 15.66 -2.99 -3.35
C ILE A 59 14.52 -3.66 -2.57
N ILE A 60 14.68 -4.92 -2.15
CA ILE A 60 13.69 -5.64 -1.33
C ILE A 60 13.41 -4.88 -0.02
N SER A 61 14.46 -4.44 0.67
CA SER A 61 14.32 -3.64 1.90
C SER A 61 13.59 -2.32 1.65
N SER A 62 13.78 -1.71 0.49
CA SER A 62 13.10 -0.48 0.09
C SER A 62 11.62 -0.73 -0.22
N ILE A 63 11.27 -1.86 -0.83
CA ILE A 63 9.87 -2.30 -1.02
C ILE A 63 9.18 -2.48 0.33
N VAL A 64 9.81 -3.22 1.26
CA VAL A 64 9.28 -3.43 2.62
C VAL A 64 9.10 -2.09 3.35
N TYR A 65 10.01 -1.16 3.18
CA TYR A 65 9.91 0.19 3.75
C TYR A 65 8.70 0.96 3.18
N CYS A 66 8.51 0.97 1.85
CA CYS A 66 7.34 1.57 1.21
C CYS A 66 6.02 0.96 1.71
N GLN A 67 5.97 -0.37 1.78
CA GLN A 67 4.78 -1.07 2.27
C GLN A 67 4.47 -0.72 3.73
N ASN A 68 5.47 -0.55 4.59
CA ASN A 68 5.26 -0.12 5.97
C ASN A 68 4.74 1.32 6.06
N ILE A 69 5.26 2.25 5.23
CA ILE A 69 4.74 3.62 5.16
C ILE A 69 3.27 3.60 4.72
N PHE A 70 2.96 2.88 3.66
CA PHE A 70 1.60 2.79 3.15
C PHE A 70 0.64 2.17 4.17
N TYR A 71 1.05 1.09 4.85
CA TYR A 71 0.28 0.51 5.94
C TYR A 71 0.02 1.51 7.07
N SER A 72 1.06 2.23 7.52
CA SER A 72 0.94 3.23 8.58
C SER A 72 0.00 4.36 8.17
N TYR A 73 0.08 4.82 6.91
CA TYR A 73 -0.86 5.80 6.36
C TYR A 73 -2.31 5.32 6.44
N LEU A 74 -2.61 4.09 5.99
CA LEU A 74 -3.96 3.54 6.02
C LEU A 74 -4.47 3.36 7.46
N ASN A 75 -3.62 2.87 8.37
CA ASN A 75 -3.97 2.68 9.78
C ASN A 75 -4.29 4.02 10.45
N GLU A 76 -3.49 5.04 10.20
CA GLU A 76 -3.73 6.40 10.69
C GLU A 76 -5.08 6.97 10.21
N GLN A 77 -5.46 6.68 8.95
CA GLN A 77 -6.75 7.12 8.42
C GLN A 77 -7.93 6.41 9.13
N ILE A 78 -7.78 5.16 9.50
CA ILE A 78 -8.80 4.43 10.28
C ILE A 78 -8.93 5.03 11.68
N GLU A 79 -7.81 5.30 12.35
CA GLU A 79 -7.80 5.83 13.74
C GLU A 79 -8.36 7.25 13.81
N LYS A 80 -8.10 8.09 12.82
CA LYS A 80 -8.60 9.49 12.76
C LYS A 80 -10.09 9.61 12.48
N ASN A 81 -10.68 8.62 11.86
CA ASN A 81 -12.04 8.69 11.35
C ASN A 81 -13.01 7.90 12.25
N THR A 82 -13.81 8.61 13.03
CA THR A 82 -14.89 8.06 13.89
C THR A 82 -16.18 7.77 13.10
N PHE A 83 -16.07 7.26 11.88
CA PHE A 83 -17.24 6.93 11.07
C PHE A 83 -17.97 5.68 11.58
N SER A 84 -19.27 5.56 11.24
CA SER A 84 -19.95 4.28 11.38
C SER A 84 -19.16 3.19 10.63
N SER A 85 -19.21 1.99 11.14
CA SER A 85 -18.41 0.86 10.63
C SER A 85 -18.50 0.68 9.11
N HIS A 86 -19.70 0.83 8.51
CA HIS A 86 -19.87 0.74 7.06
C HIS A 86 -19.09 1.79 6.28
N MET A 87 -19.06 3.03 6.76
CA MET A 87 -18.31 4.11 6.12
C MET A 87 -16.79 3.96 6.29
N GLN A 88 -16.33 3.27 7.34
CA GLN A 88 -14.89 3.02 7.52
C GLN A 88 -14.30 2.18 6.39
N LEU A 89 -15.00 1.14 5.93
CA LEU A 89 -14.52 0.31 4.81
C LEU A 89 -14.43 1.10 3.51
N ILE A 90 -15.45 1.91 3.22
CA ILE A 90 -15.47 2.78 2.03
C ILE A 90 -14.33 3.80 2.11
N ASN A 91 -14.16 4.47 3.26
CA ASN A 91 -13.11 5.46 3.45
C ASN A 91 -11.70 4.86 3.37
N LEU A 92 -11.50 3.66 3.94
CA LEU A 92 -10.25 2.91 3.79
C LEU A 92 -9.93 2.68 2.31
N GLY A 93 -10.93 2.26 1.52
CA GLY A 93 -10.78 2.08 0.08
C GLY A 93 -10.44 3.39 -0.63
N LYS A 94 -11.18 4.48 -0.34
CA LYS A 94 -10.88 5.81 -0.92
C LYS A 94 -9.47 6.29 -0.56
N CYS A 95 -9.01 6.09 0.67
CA CYS A 95 -7.64 6.41 1.08
C CYS A 95 -6.60 5.55 0.34
N TYR A 96 -6.90 4.27 0.11
CA TYR A 96 -6.06 3.37 -0.69
C TYR A 96 -5.89 3.90 -2.12
N LEU A 97 -6.99 4.28 -2.77
CA LEU A 97 -6.99 4.83 -4.14
C LEU A 97 -6.28 6.19 -4.20
N LYS A 98 -6.52 7.06 -3.22
CA LYS A 98 -5.85 8.36 -3.11
C LYS A 98 -4.33 8.21 -3.01
N TYR A 99 -3.85 7.26 -2.19
CA TYR A 99 -2.40 7.02 -2.09
C TYR A 99 -1.80 6.58 -3.43
N ALA A 100 -2.48 5.69 -4.17
CA ALA A 100 -2.04 5.25 -5.49
C ALA A 100 -2.00 6.40 -6.51
N PHE A 101 -2.95 7.33 -6.42
CA PHE A 101 -3.00 8.53 -7.27
C PHE A 101 -1.88 9.52 -6.93
N GLU A 102 -1.66 9.79 -5.65
CA GLU A 102 -0.64 10.76 -5.19
C GLU A 102 0.80 10.22 -5.29
N ASN A 103 0.98 8.89 -5.30
CA ASN A 103 2.29 8.24 -5.29
C ASN A 103 2.38 7.07 -6.28
N PRO A 104 2.09 7.25 -7.57
CA PRO A 104 1.92 6.15 -8.53
C PRO A 104 3.19 5.31 -8.71
N GLU A 105 4.37 5.93 -8.74
CA GLU A 105 5.65 5.22 -8.90
C GLU A 105 5.97 4.37 -7.66
N LEU A 106 5.76 4.92 -6.45
CA LEU A 106 5.98 4.19 -5.20
C LEU A 106 4.94 3.08 -5.02
N PHE A 107 3.68 3.33 -5.41
CA PHE A 107 2.63 2.32 -5.37
C PHE A 107 2.98 1.14 -6.28
N THR A 108 3.35 1.39 -7.52
CA THR A 108 3.77 0.36 -8.47
C THR A 108 5.01 -0.37 -7.96
N PHE A 109 6.00 0.35 -7.44
CA PHE A 109 7.23 -0.21 -6.92
C PHE A 109 7.00 -1.19 -5.77
N MET A 110 6.11 -0.86 -4.81
CA MET A 110 5.89 -1.72 -3.63
C MET A 110 5.23 -3.07 -3.96
N PHE A 111 4.63 -3.20 -5.15
CA PHE A 111 4.04 -4.45 -5.64
C PHE A 111 4.80 -5.07 -6.83
N SER A 112 5.94 -4.50 -7.24
CA SER A 112 6.67 -4.89 -8.46
C SER A 112 7.40 -6.23 -8.35
N LEU A 113 7.80 -6.65 -7.17
CA LEU A 113 8.55 -7.89 -6.97
C LEU A 113 7.80 -8.86 -6.06
N PRO A 114 7.81 -10.15 -6.41
CA PRO A 114 7.33 -11.18 -5.51
C PRO A 114 8.28 -11.27 -4.31
N LEU A 115 7.83 -10.81 -3.16
CA LEU A 115 8.54 -11.06 -1.90
C LEU A 115 8.49 -12.56 -1.61
N SER A 116 9.56 -13.12 -1.12
CA SER A 116 9.67 -14.54 -0.73
C SER A 116 9.82 -14.68 0.78
N GLY A 117 9.48 -15.85 1.30
CA GLY A 117 9.73 -16.18 2.70
C GLY A 117 8.98 -15.29 3.71
N LYS A 118 9.68 -14.89 4.78
CA LYS A 118 9.11 -14.15 5.91
C LYS A 118 8.60 -12.74 5.52
N GLU A 119 9.25 -12.08 4.58
CA GLU A 119 8.86 -10.72 4.17
C GLU A 119 7.50 -10.73 3.46
N ARG A 120 7.26 -11.71 2.58
CA ARG A 120 5.97 -11.88 1.90
C ARG A 120 4.83 -12.08 2.90
N LEU A 121 5.01 -13.03 3.82
CA LEU A 121 4.00 -13.36 4.82
C LEU A 121 3.69 -12.16 5.71
N HIS A 122 4.73 -11.47 6.18
CA HIS A 122 4.55 -10.34 7.10
C HIS A 122 3.76 -9.18 6.50
N ASN A 123 4.01 -8.83 5.24
CA ASN A 123 3.36 -7.69 4.60
C ASN A 123 1.96 -8.03 4.08
N TYR A 124 1.79 -9.21 3.45
CA TYR A 124 0.48 -9.70 3.10
C TYR A 124 -0.44 -9.76 4.32
N ASP A 125 0.06 -10.31 5.43
CA ASP A 125 -0.68 -10.42 6.68
C ASP A 125 -1.11 -9.06 7.26
N LYS A 126 -0.27 -8.02 7.15
CA LYS A 126 -0.62 -6.68 7.64
C LYS A 126 -1.81 -6.09 6.87
N PHE A 127 -1.73 -6.07 5.54
CA PHE A 127 -2.82 -5.55 4.70
C PHE A 127 -4.08 -6.40 4.85
N HIS A 128 -3.93 -7.72 4.79
CA HIS A 128 -5.05 -8.65 4.97
C HIS A 128 -5.72 -8.45 6.34
N LYS A 129 -4.95 -8.32 7.44
CA LYS A 129 -5.48 -8.05 8.77
C LYS A 129 -6.22 -6.73 8.85
N LEU A 130 -5.74 -5.68 8.19
CA LEU A 130 -6.42 -4.38 8.15
C LEU A 130 -7.80 -4.50 7.50
N PHE A 131 -7.90 -5.14 6.33
CA PHE A 131 -9.16 -5.41 5.66
C PHE A 131 -10.06 -6.36 6.46
N VAL A 132 -9.49 -7.43 7.04
CA VAL A 132 -10.23 -8.35 7.93
C VAL A 132 -10.82 -7.61 9.12
N TYR A 133 -10.03 -6.76 9.78
CA TYR A 133 -10.49 -5.97 10.91
C TYR A 133 -11.65 -5.07 10.51
N THR A 134 -11.48 -4.27 9.47
CA THR A 134 -12.49 -3.33 8.99
C THR A 134 -13.77 -4.05 8.54
N ILE A 135 -13.67 -5.23 7.90
CA ILE A 135 -14.85 -6.02 7.49
C ILE A 135 -15.51 -6.68 8.70
N LYS A 136 -14.75 -7.11 9.71
CA LYS A 136 -15.30 -7.72 10.94
C LYS A 136 -16.16 -6.75 11.73
N GLU A 137 -15.69 -5.51 11.86
CA GLU A 137 -16.46 -4.47 12.56
C GLU A 137 -17.73 -4.08 11.80
N ASN A 138 -17.84 -4.47 10.52
CA ASN A 138 -18.91 -4.05 9.63
C ASN A 138 -19.94 -5.16 9.29
N LEU A 139 -19.53 -6.41 9.37
CA LEU A 139 -20.35 -7.55 8.97
C LEU A 139 -20.21 -8.70 10.00
N ASP A 140 -21.31 -9.01 10.68
CA ASP A 140 -21.41 -10.21 11.53
C ASP A 140 -21.21 -11.47 10.69
N GLU A 141 -20.71 -12.54 11.33
CA GLU A 141 -20.51 -13.84 10.64
C GLU A 141 -21.79 -14.37 10.03
N ASP A 142 -22.93 -14.11 10.67
CA ASP A 142 -24.26 -14.47 10.17
C ASP A 142 -24.75 -13.62 8.98
N SER A 143 -24.08 -12.52 8.67
CA SER A 143 -24.45 -11.63 7.56
C SER A 143 -24.01 -12.15 6.19
N PHE A 144 -23.04 -13.08 6.14
CA PHE A 144 -22.55 -13.63 4.87
C PHE A 144 -23.51 -14.66 4.26
N ARG A 145 -23.55 -14.71 2.92
CA ARG A 145 -24.25 -15.79 2.21
C ARG A 145 -23.63 -17.16 2.55
N LYS A 146 -24.42 -18.21 2.67
CA LYS A 146 -23.96 -19.57 3.04
C LYS A 146 -22.78 -20.11 2.20
N ARG A 147 -22.58 -19.59 0.99
CA ARG A 147 -21.52 -20.03 0.05
C ARG A 147 -20.32 -19.08 0.02
N VAL A 148 -20.32 -18.01 0.81
CA VAL A 148 -19.24 -17.02 0.83
C VAL A 148 -18.50 -17.14 2.15
N SER A 149 -17.24 -17.54 2.09
CA SER A 149 -16.36 -17.51 3.26
C SER A 149 -15.89 -16.07 3.51
N LYS A 150 -15.63 -15.75 4.77
CA LYS A 150 -15.08 -14.47 5.18
C LYS A 150 -13.75 -14.16 4.45
N SER A 151 -12.88 -15.16 4.31
CA SER A 151 -11.64 -15.00 3.56
C SER A 151 -11.89 -14.63 2.10
N SER A 152 -12.88 -15.27 1.44
CA SER A 152 -13.27 -14.94 0.06
C SER A 152 -13.82 -13.52 -0.05
N ALA A 153 -14.64 -13.07 0.92
CA ALA A 153 -15.16 -11.71 0.93
C ALA A 153 -14.05 -10.66 1.09
N VAL A 154 -13.11 -10.89 2.00
CA VAL A 154 -11.93 -10.02 2.20
C VAL A 154 -11.06 -9.97 0.95
N ASN A 155 -10.77 -11.12 0.36
CA ASN A 155 -9.95 -11.20 -0.85
C ASN A 155 -10.63 -10.49 -2.02
N ALA A 156 -11.96 -10.62 -2.19
CA ALA A 156 -12.71 -9.92 -3.22
C ALA A 156 -12.67 -8.40 -3.02
N ALA A 157 -12.88 -7.91 -1.79
CA ALA A 157 -12.79 -6.47 -1.48
C ALA A 157 -11.40 -5.91 -1.78
N TRP A 158 -10.36 -6.62 -1.34
CA TRP A 158 -8.98 -6.18 -1.59
C TRP A 158 -8.62 -6.23 -3.08
N SER A 159 -8.97 -7.31 -3.79
CA SER A 159 -8.72 -7.41 -5.23
C SER A 159 -9.41 -6.31 -6.03
N MET A 160 -10.62 -5.93 -5.63
CA MET A 160 -11.38 -4.84 -6.24
C MET A 160 -10.66 -3.50 -6.06
N VAL A 161 -10.37 -3.09 -4.83
CA VAL A 161 -9.70 -1.82 -4.57
C VAL A 161 -8.28 -1.78 -5.15
N HIS A 162 -7.54 -2.89 -5.07
CA HIS A 162 -6.19 -2.98 -5.62
C HIS A 162 -6.19 -2.91 -7.15
N GLY A 163 -7.15 -3.56 -7.81
CA GLY A 163 -7.30 -3.48 -9.26
C GLY A 163 -7.55 -2.04 -9.73
N ILE A 164 -8.47 -1.31 -9.08
CA ILE A 164 -8.72 0.12 -9.37
C ILE A 164 -7.45 0.95 -9.11
N ALA A 165 -6.77 0.71 -7.99
CA ALA A 165 -5.52 1.41 -7.66
C ALA A 165 -4.41 1.18 -8.70
N CYS A 166 -4.30 -0.02 -9.26
CA CYS A 166 -3.37 -0.30 -10.36
C CYS A 166 -3.74 0.47 -11.64
N LEU A 167 -5.03 0.56 -11.99
CA LEU A 167 -5.50 1.36 -13.13
C LEU A 167 -5.20 2.84 -12.95
N ILE A 168 -5.35 3.36 -11.73
CA ILE A 168 -4.99 4.73 -11.35
C ILE A 168 -3.48 4.94 -11.48
N ALA A 169 -2.67 4.11 -10.83
CA ALA A 169 -1.21 4.27 -10.81
C ALA A 169 -0.57 4.13 -12.20
N SER A 170 -1.15 3.29 -13.06
CA SER A 170 -0.72 3.14 -14.46
C SER A 170 -1.24 4.22 -15.41
N LYS A 171 -2.06 5.16 -14.90
CA LYS A 171 -2.73 6.22 -15.69
C LYS A 171 -3.56 5.64 -16.86
N THR A 172 -4.18 4.49 -16.64
CA THR A 172 -5.04 3.80 -17.62
C THR A 172 -6.42 4.45 -17.67
N ILE A 173 -6.88 5.06 -16.59
CA ILE A 173 -8.16 5.77 -16.47
C ILE A 173 -7.91 7.29 -16.37
N SER A 174 -8.92 8.07 -16.76
CA SER A 174 -8.84 9.54 -16.78
C SER A 174 -8.84 10.14 -15.37
N ASP A 175 -8.34 11.38 -15.23
CA ASP A 175 -8.38 12.11 -13.96
C ASP A 175 -9.82 12.35 -13.48
N GLU A 176 -10.80 12.48 -14.38
CA GLU A 176 -12.22 12.58 -14.05
C GLU A 176 -12.76 11.29 -13.42
N GLU A 177 -12.40 10.13 -13.98
CA GLU A 177 -12.76 8.83 -13.39
C GLU A 177 -12.09 8.65 -12.02
N VAL A 178 -10.83 9.04 -11.86
CA VAL A 178 -10.10 9.01 -10.58
C VAL A 178 -10.82 9.89 -9.55
N ASP A 179 -11.22 11.11 -9.91
CA ASP A 179 -11.99 11.99 -9.02
C ASP A 179 -13.33 11.35 -8.62
N GLY A 180 -14.01 10.71 -9.57
CA GLY A 180 -15.23 9.93 -9.31
C GLY A 180 -15.04 8.84 -8.24
N TYR A 181 -13.90 8.17 -8.23
CA TYR A 181 -13.57 7.16 -7.23
C TYR A 181 -13.17 7.75 -5.86
N ILE A 182 -12.38 8.81 -5.83
CA ILE A 182 -11.83 9.37 -4.59
C ILE A 182 -12.83 10.31 -3.91
N ASN A 183 -13.37 11.26 -4.63
CA ASN A 183 -14.22 12.33 -4.11
C ASN A 183 -15.71 12.13 -4.43
N GLY A 184 -16.01 11.42 -5.51
CA GLY A 184 -17.37 11.11 -5.95
C GLY A 184 -17.96 9.85 -5.31
N LYS A 185 -18.98 9.29 -5.98
CA LYS A 185 -19.75 8.12 -5.53
C LYS A 185 -19.34 6.81 -6.18
N SER A 186 -18.49 6.82 -7.21
CA SER A 186 -18.18 5.63 -8.02
C SER A 186 -17.62 4.48 -7.17
N PHE A 187 -16.77 4.78 -6.17
CA PHE A 187 -16.25 3.77 -5.27
C PHE A 187 -17.30 3.23 -4.29
N GLU A 188 -18.24 4.08 -3.87
CA GLU A 188 -19.38 3.68 -3.02
C GLU A 188 -20.31 2.72 -3.77
N GLU A 189 -20.59 3.01 -5.04
CA GLU A 189 -21.43 2.18 -5.91
C GLU A 189 -20.83 0.79 -6.14
N ILE A 190 -19.53 0.73 -6.46
CA ILE A 190 -18.80 -0.54 -6.60
C ILE A 190 -18.75 -1.31 -5.27
N SER A 191 -18.53 -0.61 -4.16
CA SER A 191 -18.56 -1.22 -2.82
C SER A 191 -19.93 -1.77 -2.47
N ALA A 192 -21.02 -1.11 -2.89
CA ALA A 192 -22.39 -1.60 -2.73
C ALA A 192 -22.63 -2.88 -3.54
N ILE A 193 -22.14 -2.97 -4.78
CA ILE A 193 -22.19 -4.19 -5.59
C ILE A 193 -21.51 -5.36 -4.88
N TRP A 194 -20.29 -5.12 -4.35
CA TRP A 194 -19.58 -6.12 -3.55
C TRP A 194 -20.39 -6.53 -2.30
N ALA A 195 -20.91 -5.56 -1.55
CA ALA A 195 -21.66 -5.82 -0.32
C ALA A 195 -22.91 -6.68 -0.60
N VAL A 196 -23.68 -6.38 -1.65
CA VAL A 196 -24.84 -7.19 -2.11
C VAL A 196 -24.40 -8.59 -2.52
N GLY A 197 -23.23 -8.72 -3.17
CA GLY A 197 -22.69 -10.01 -3.61
C GLY A 197 -22.35 -10.95 -2.44
N VAL A 198 -21.81 -10.44 -1.34
CA VAL A 198 -21.34 -11.23 -0.20
C VAL A 198 -22.38 -11.38 0.90
N SER A 199 -23.32 -10.44 1.04
CA SER A 199 -24.32 -10.42 2.12
C SER A 199 -25.54 -11.29 1.82
N LYS A 200 -26.17 -11.83 2.86
CA LYS A 200 -27.50 -12.44 2.74
C LYS A 200 -28.53 -11.39 2.27
N PRO A 201 -29.49 -11.77 1.44
CA PRO A 201 -30.59 -10.87 1.11
C PRO A 201 -31.35 -10.47 2.40
N PRO A 202 -31.89 -9.25 2.47
CA PRO A 202 -32.69 -8.84 3.61
C PRO A 202 -33.85 -9.81 3.79
N LYS A 203 -34.10 -10.21 5.03
CA LYS A 203 -35.32 -11.00 5.35
C LYS A 203 -36.49 -10.03 5.28
N TYR A 204 -37.22 -10.04 4.18
CA TYR A 204 -38.56 -9.42 4.15
C TYR A 204 -39.43 -10.17 5.16
N LYS A 205 -39.85 -9.52 6.24
CA LYS A 205 -41.00 -9.98 7.02
C LYS A 205 -42.24 -9.72 6.14
N LEU A 206 -42.81 -10.79 5.58
CA LEU A 206 -44.15 -10.78 5.01
C LEU A 206 -45.17 -10.50 6.13
#